data_c7eaeb24394ddef66b7636e834d23c25
#
_entry.id   c7eaeb24394ddef66b7636e834d23c25
#
_cell.length_a   1.000
_cell.length_b   1.000
_cell.length_c   1.000
_cell.angle_alpha   90.00
_cell.angle_beta   90.00
_cell.angle_gamma   90.00
#
_symmetry.space_group_name_H-M   'P 1'
#
loop_
_entity.id
_entity.type
_entity.pdbx_description
1 polymer ?
#
loop_
_entity_poly.entity_id
_entity_poly.type
_entity_poly.pdbx_seq_one_letter_code
_entity_poly.pdbx_strand_id
1 'polypeptide(L)'
;MPDYKDKVDVCVNCGGSATDLMEQGPAVTAYFNTVDSFDTHAKIPEHYADMDKVAHDNGHVAVISSGWDPGLFSINRVIAESVLPNGSTYTFWGRGVSQGHSDAIRRIPGVKDAKQYTVPVQTAVDRIKAGERPTLSAREKHLRECYVVAEEGADKAAIEKAIVTMENYFADYDTTVTFISEEELIRDHSTMPHGGQVIRSGETSEDTTQVYSFTLSLDSNPEFTGSMLTATARATARLAAAGERGCRTVLDIAPALYAPISAGELRANFL
;
A
#
# COMPACT_ATOMS: atom_id res chain seq x y z
N MET A 1 -10.65 -2.24 27.28
CA MET A 1 -9.39 -1.56 26.96
C MET A 1 -8.66 -1.08 28.23
N PRO A 2 -9.27 -0.39 29.21
CA PRO A 2 -8.55 0.09 30.42
C PRO A 2 -7.72 -0.96 31.15
N ASP A 3 -8.22 -2.20 31.26
CA ASP A 3 -7.57 -3.31 31.99
C ASP A 3 -6.23 -3.79 31.38
N TYR A 4 -5.90 -3.32 30.20
CA TYR A 4 -4.67 -3.67 29.46
C TYR A 4 -3.68 -2.52 29.38
N LYS A 5 -3.99 -1.33 29.91
CA LYS A 5 -3.20 -0.11 29.73
C LYS A 5 -1.74 -0.27 30.16
N ASP A 6 -1.46 -1.06 31.20
CA ASP A 6 -0.11 -1.29 31.72
C ASP A 6 0.53 -2.59 31.19
N LYS A 7 -0.11 -3.25 30.22
CA LYS A 7 0.31 -4.56 29.68
C LYS A 7 0.64 -4.53 28.18
N VAL A 8 0.33 -3.43 27.51
CA VAL A 8 0.47 -3.28 26.07
C VAL A 8 1.25 -2.01 25.78
N ASP A 9 2.43 -2.14 25.19
CA ASP A 9 3.26 -1.00 24.79
C ASP A 9 2.74 -0.32 23.52
N VAL A 10 2.27 -1.11 22.54
CA VAL A 10 1.74 -0.64 21.26
C VAL A 10 0.60 -1.54 20.79
N CYS A 11 -0.48 -0.97 20.36
CA CYS A 11 -1.60 -1.67 19.73
C CYS A 11 -1.51 -1.52 18.19
N VAL A 12 -1.57 -2.63 17.46
CA VAL A 12 -1.63 -2.65 16.00
C VAL A 12 -3.09 -2.77 15.57
N ASN A 13 -3.59 -1.73 14.90
CA ASN A 13 -4.96 -1.68 14.41
C ASN A 13 -5.01 -2.29 12.99
N CYS A 14 -5.67 -3.44 12.86
CA CYS A 14 -5.77 -4.20 11.62
C CYS A 14 -7.16 -4.10 10.96
N GLY A 15 -7.96 -3.11 11.31
CA GLY A 15 -9.27 -2.85 10.71
C GLY A 15 -9.17 -2.32 9.27
N GLY A 16 -10.27 -2.35 8.54
CA GLY A 16 -10.36 -1.82 7.18
C GLY A 16 -10.31 -0.29 7.15
N SER A 17 -9.54 0.29 6.26
CA SER A 17 -9.43 1.75 6.12
C SER A 17 -10.75 2.43 5.78
N ALA A 18 -11.56 1.79 4.93
CA ALA A 18 -12.82 2.37 4.46
C ALA A 18 -13.97 2.25 5.49
N THR A 19 -13.85 1.31 6.47
CA THR A 19 -14.96 0.94 7.36
C THR A 19 -14.67 1.14 8.83
N ASP A 20 -13.42 0.88 9.27
CA ASP A 20 -13.13 0.69 10.68
C ASP A 20 -12.17 1.72 11.26
N LEU A 21 -11.05 2.00 10.56
CA LEU A 21 -9.91 2.71 11.15
C LEU A 21 -10.19 4.16 11.53
N MET A 22 -11.09 4.85 10.81
CA MET A 22 -11.47 6.23 11.15
C MET A 22 -12.13 6.32 12.53
N GLU A 23 -12.85 5.29 12.96
CA GLU A 23 -13.51 5.23 14.26
C GLU A 23 -12.63 4.52 15.30
N GLN A 24 -12.11 3.34 14.96
CA GLN A 24 -11.34 2.51 15.89
C GLN A 24 -9.97 3.12 16.23
N GLY A 25 -9.32 3.78 15.27
CA GLY A 25 -8.01 4.39 15.46
C GLY A 25 -7.99 5.37 16.64
N PRO A 26 -8.79 6.45 16.64
CA PRO A 26 -8.87 7.38 17.77
C PRO A 26 -9.31 6.69 19.07
N ALA A 27 -10.29 5.78 19.01
CA ALA A 27 -10.80 5.09 20.19
C ALA A 27 -9.74 4.22 20.90
N VAL A 28 -8.85 3.57 20.14
CA VAL A 28 -7.74 2.76 20.69
C VAL A 28 -6.60 3.65 21.13
N THR A 29 -6.28 4.71 20.37
CA THR A 29 -5.19 5.66 20.69
C THR A 29 -5.44 6.43 21.99
N ALA A 30 -6.69 6.57 22.42
CA ALA A 30 -7.00 7.12 23.74
C ALA A 30 -6.42 6.28 24.91
N TYR A 31 -6.04 5.02 24.67
CA TYR A 31 -5.54 4.11 25.72
C TYR A 31 -4.12 3.60 25.47
N PHE A 32 -3.65 3.58 24.23
CA PHE A 32 -2.39 2.94 23.84
C PHE A 32 -1.63 3.77 22.80
N ASN A 33 -0.33 3.57 22.69
CA ASN A 33 0.37 3.90 21.45
C ASN A 33 -0.17 2.99 20.34
N THR A 34 -0.31 3.50 19.12
CA THR A 34 -0.97 2.77 18.02
C THR A 34 -0.19 2.81 16.72
N VAL A 35 -0.41 1.78 15.91
CA VAL A 35 0.03 1.72 14.52
C VAL A 35 -1.13 1.21 13.67
N ASP A 36 -1.33 1.79 12.48
CA ASP A 36 -2.29 1.31 11.50
C ASP A 36 -1.73 1.30 10.07
N SER A 37 -2.46 0.66 9.16
CA SER A 37 -2.18 0.63 7.73
C SER A 37 -3.21 1.41 6.91
N PHE A 38 -3.69 2.53 7.42
CA PHE A 38 -4.70 3.35 6.75
C PHE A 38 -4.27 3.76 5.34
N ASP A 39 -5.06 3.42 4.32
CA ASP A 39 -4.72 3.59 2.90
C ASP A 39 -5.77 4.35 2.08
N THR A 40 -6.79 4.89 2.71
CA THR A 40 -7.75 5.77 2.01
C THR A 40 -7.12 7.14 1.77
N HIS A 41 -6.31 7.25 0.71
CA HIS A 41 -5.42 8.37 0.43
C HIS A 41 -6.06 9.76 0.59
N ALA A 42 -7.27 9.94 0.09
CA ALA A 42 -7.98 11.22 0.18
C ALA A 42 -8.32 11.64 1.62
N LYS A 43 -8.35 10.69 2.56
CA LYS A 43 -8.68 10.92 3.97
C LYS A 43 -7.48 10.86 4.91
N ILE A 44 -6.26 10.62 4.40
CA ILE A 44 -5.05 10.58 5.25
C ILE A 44 -4.87 11.88 6.05
N PRO A 45 -5.04 13.09 5.48
CA PRO A 45 -4.88 14.33 6.26
C PRO A 45 -5.90 14.47 7.40
N GLU A 46 -7.15 14.06 7.19
CA GLU A 46 -8.21 14.06 8.20
C GLU A 46 -7.88 13.06 9.32
N HIS A 47 -7.60 11.81 8.94
CA HIS A 47 -7.20 10.76 9.87
C HIS A 47 -5.96 11.14 10.70
N TYR A 48 -4.97 11.76 10.07
CA TYR A 48 -3.78 12.26 10.77
C TYR A 48 -4.15 13.28 11.85
N ALA A 49 -4.99 14.26 11.53
CA ALA A 49 -5.37 15.31 12.46
C ALA A 49 -6.14 14.77 13.68
N ASP A 50 -7.05 13.84 13.45
CA ASP A 50 -7.81 13.19 14.52
C ASP A 50 -6.92 12.34 15.42
N MET A 51 -6.04 11.55 14.82
CA MET A 51 -5.08 10.71 15.54
C MET A 51 -4.06 11.55 16.33
N ASP A 52 -3.57 12.66 15.76
CA ASP A 52 -2.62 13.57 16.42
C ASP A 52 -3.23 14.19 17.65
N LYS A 53 -4.45 14.71 17.53
CA LYS A 53 -5.18 15.28 18.66
C LYS A 53 -5.36 14.29 19.80
N VAL A 54 -5.84 13.07 19.50
CA VAL A 54 -6.10 12.08 20.52
C VAL A 54 -4.80 11.57 21.15
N ALA A 55 -3.76 11.38 20.36
CA ALA A 55 -2.45 10.95 20.84
C ALA A 55 -1.82 12.01 21.78
N HIS A 56 -1.86 13.28 21.43
CA HIS A 56 -1.39 14.36 22.29
C HIS A 56 -2.20 14.48 23.59
N ASP A 57 -3.52 14.46 23.50
CA ASP A 57 -4.41 14.61 24.66
C ASP A 57 -4.21 13.48 25.70
N ASN A 58 -3.77 12.28 25.26
CA ASN A 58 -3.62 11.11 26.13
C ASN A 58 -2.14 10.71 26.38
N GLY A 59 -1.18 11.48 25.85
CA GLY A 59 0.24 11.23 26.05
C GLY A 59 0.78 9.99 25.33
N HIS A 60 0.20 9.65 24.17
CA HIS A 60 0.58 8.50 23.34
C HIS A 60 1.27 8.91 22.03
N VAL A 61 1.83 7.93 21.33
CA VAL A 61 2.32 8.03 19.95
C VAL A 61 1.39 7.22 19.06
N ALA A 62 0.92 7.81 17.96
CA ALA A 62 0.23 7.11 16.90
C ALA A 62 1.07 7.14 15.62
N VAL A 63 1.20 6.02 14.91
CA VAL A 63 1.79 5.99 13.56
C VAL A 63 0.76 5.46 12.60
N ILE A 64 0.41 6.28 11.62
CA ILE A 64 -0.63 5.93 10.63
C ILE A 64 -0.03 5.59 9.27
N SER A 65 -0.82 4.97 8.43
CA SER A 65 -0.51 4.69 7.02
C SER A 65 0.79 3.91 6.83
N SER A 66 1.02 2.92 7.71
CA SER A 66 2.20 2.07 7.70
C SER A 66 1.91 0.73 7.05
N GLY A 67 2.28 0.62 5.80
CA GLY A 67 2.26 -0.60 5.01
C GLY A 67 3.40 -0.60 4.00
N TRP A 68 3.21 -1.27 2.88
CA TRP A 68 4.18 -1.14 1.80
C TRP A 68 3.81 0.00 0.84
N ASP A 69 2.49 0.27 0.61
CA ASP A 69 2.02 1.45 -0.11
C ASP A 69 0.57 1.82 0.28
N PRO A 70 0.38 2.87 1.08
CA PRO A 70 1.37 3.79 1.65
C PRO A 70 2.28 3.11 2.68
N GLY A 71 3.48 3.66 2.84
CA GLY A 71 4.49 3.16 3.77
C GLY A 71 5.88 3.09 3.14
N LEU A 72 6.39 1.89 2.87
CA LEU A 72 7.74 1.70 2.34
C LEU A 72 7.93 2.40 0.98
N PHE A 73 6.94 2.34 0.09
CA PHE A 73 6.98 3.07 -1.18
C PHE A 73 6.96 4.58 -0.98
N SER A 74 6.23 5.07 0.03
CA SER A 74 6.21 6.50 0.36
C SER A 74 7.59 7.01 0.76
N ILE A 75 8.32 6.27 1.60
CA ILE A 75 9.71 6.56 1.97
C ILE A 75 10.59 6.61 0.72
N ASN A 76 10.48 5.60 -0.16
CA ASN A 76 11.29 5.54 -1.38
C ASN A 76 10.97 6.67 -2.37
N ARG A 77 9.71 7.10 -2.48
CA ARG A 77 9.34 8.29 -3.28
C ARG A 77 10.00 9.55 -2.75
N VAL A 78 9.92 9.78 -1.45
CA VAL A 78 10.51 10.99 -0.82
C VAL A 78 12.03 10.99 -0.94
N ILE A 79 12.70 9.86 -0.68
CA ILE A 79 14.17 9.76 -0.85
C ILE A 79 14.55 10.01 -2.32
N ALA A 80 13.88 9.35 -3.27
CA ALA A 80 14.15 9.51 -4.69
C ALA A 80 13.98 10.97 -5.14
N GLU A 81 12.93 11.64 -4.68
CA GLU A 81 12.68 13.05 -4.97
C GLU A 81 13.72 13.98 -4.34
N SER A 82 14.15 13.69 -3.14
CA SER A 82 15.16 14.49 -2.42
C SER A 82 16.54 14.44 -3.09
N VAL A 83 16.93 13.28 -3.63
CA VAL A 83 18.25 13.11 -4.28
C VAL A 83 18.24 13.48 -5.77
N LEU A 84 17.09 13.46 -6.42
CA LEU A 84 16.87 13.83 -7.82
C LEU A 84 15.73 14.85 -7.95
N PRO A 85 15.87 16.10 -7.44
CA PRO A 85 14.77 17.07 -7.42
C PRO A 85 14.29 17.43 -8.84
N ASN A 86 15.18 17.47 -9.83
CA ASN A 86 14.84 17.69 -11.23
C ASN A 86 14.49 16.37 -11.92
N GLY A 87 13.29 15.86 -11.71
CA GLY A 87 12.86 14.58 -12.26
C GLY A 87 11.37 14.30 -12.10
N SER A 88 10.96 13.12 -12.54
CA SER A 88 9.58 12.61 -12.42
C SER A 88 9.57 11.26 -11.75
N THR A 89 8.65 11.10 -10.77
CA THR A 89 8.45 9.85 -10.04
C THR A 89 7.26 9.08 -10.60
N TYR A 90 7.45 7.78 -10.77
CA TYR A 90 6.44 6.85 -11.26
C TYR A 90 6.29 5.71 -10.26
N THR A 91 5.05 5.30 -10.03
CA THR A 91 4.75 4.08 -9.28
C THR A 91 3.99 3.13 -10.19
N PHE A 92 4.48 1.89 -10.25
CA PHE A 92 3.83 0.78 -10.92
C PHE A 92 3.52 -0.30 -9.89
N TRP A 93 2.27 -0.73 -9.83
CA TRP A 93 1.81 -1.80 -8.96
C TRP A 93 1.64 -3.09 -9.74
N GLY A 94 1.96 -4.20 -9.13
CA GLY A 94 1.73 -5.54 -9.68
C GLY A 94 3.01 -6.19 -10.28
N ARG A 95 2.90 -7.33 -10.93
CA ARG A 95 1.64 -8.10 -11.04
C ARG A 95 1.08 -8.46 -9.65
N GLY A 96 -0.14 -8.09 -9.33
CA GLY A 96 -0.66 -8.34 -8.00
C GLY A 96 -2.19 -8.31 -7.89
N VAL A 97 -2.71 -9.11 -6.97
CA VAL A 97 -4.14 -9.22 -6.67
C VAL A 97 -4.62 -7.97 -5.95
N SER A 98 -5.57 -7.26 -6.55
CA SER A 98 -6.30 -6.18 -5.88
C SER A 98 -7.56 -6.72 -5.23
N GLN A 99 -7.60 -6.69 -3.89
CA GLN A 99 -8.77 -7.18 -3.15
C GLN A 99 -10.00 -6.31 -3.37
N GLY A 100 -9.87 -4.99 -3.30
CA GLY A 100 -10.98 -4.08 -3.50
C GLY A 100 -11.61 -4.19 -4.89
N HIS A 101 -10.78 -4.34 -5.95
CA HIS A 101 -11.29 -4.54 -7.31
C HIS A 101 -11.93 -5.93 -7.47
N SER A 102 -11.35 -6.97 -6.89
CA SER A 102 -11.94 -8.32 -6.87
C SER A 102 -13.29 -8.32 -6.18
N ASP A 103 -13.40 -7.61 -5.06
CA ASP A 103 -14.65 -7.48 -4.31
C ASP A 103 -15.73 -6.71 -5.10
N ALA A 104 -15.34 -5.66 -5.82
CA ALA A 104 -16.26 -4.94 -6.70
C ALA A 104 -16.84 -5.85 -7.81
N ILE A 105 -16.02 -6.72 -8.39
CA ILE A 105 -16.48 -7.70 -9.39
C ILE A 105 -17.44 -8.72 -8.76
N ARG A 106 -17.13 -9.24 -7.57
CA ARG A 106 -17.99 -10.21 -6.86
C ARG A 106 -19.39 -9.69 -6.54
N ARG A 107 -19.57 -8.37 -6.50
CA ARG A 107 -20.89 -7.74 -6.27
C ARG A 107 -21.73 -7.62 -7.53
N ILE A 108 -21.21 -7.94 -8.71
CA ILE A 108 -21.98 -7.94 -9.95
C ILE A 108 -22.93 -9.13 -9.96
N PRO A 109 -24.25 -8.95 -10.25
CA PRO A 109 -25.18 -10.06 -10.36
C PRO A 109 -24.73 -11.12 -11.38
N GLY A 110 -24.80 -12.40 -10.99
CA GLY A 110 -24.34 -13.52 -11.81
C GLY A 110 -22.86 -13.85 -11.68
N VAL A 111 -22.10 -13.15 -10.82
CA VAL A 111 -20.73 -13.50 -10.47
C VAL A 111 -20.72 -14.30 -9.18
N LYS A 112 -20.15 -15.51 -9.22
CA LYS A 112 -19.95 -16.39 -8.05
C LYS A 112 -18.70 -16.03 -7.28
N ASP A 113 -17.58 -15.84 -7.99
CA ASP A 113 -16.30 -15.40 -7.41
C ASP A 113 -15.43 -14.73 -8.50
N ALA A 114 -14.42 -13.96 -8.08
CA ALA A 114 -13.49 -13.32 -8.99
C ALA A 114 -12.17 -12.95 -8.34
N LYS A 115 -11.12 -12.91 -9.16
CA LYS A 115 -9.81 -12.31 -8.83
C LYS A 115 -9.41 -11.31 -9.90
N GLN A 116 -8.94 -10.16 -9.47
CA GLN A 116 -8.43 -9.12 -10.37
C GLN A 116 -6.94 -8.88 -10.08
N TYR A 117 -6.16 -8.82 -11.15
CA TYR A 117 -4.74 -8.49 -11.11
C TYR A 117 -4.48 -7.14 -11.74
N THR A 118 -3.75 -6.29 -11.03
CA THR A 118 -3.14 -5.10 -11.61
C THR A 118 -1.80 -5.50 -12.20
N VAL A 119 -1.56 -5.15 -13.47
CA VAL A 119 -0.36 -5.54 -14.22
C VAL A 119 0.29 -4.28 -14.79
N PRO A 120 1.57 -4.00 -14.51
CA PRO A 120 2.26 -2.86 -15.08
C PRO A 120 2.45 -3.03 -16.60
N VAL A 121 2.31 -1.96 -17.36
CA VAL A 121 2.67 -1.92 -18.78
C VAL A 121 4.19 -1.90 -18.89
N GLN A 122 4.78 -3.04 -19.30
CA GLN A 122 6.23 -3.21 -19.28
C GLN A 122 6.97 -2.22 -20.16
N THR A 123 6.43 -1.86 -21.32
CA THR A 123 7.04 -0.85 -22.21
C THR A 123 7.12 0.53 -21.57
N ALA A 124 6.15 0.92 -20.74
CA ALA A 124 6.20 2.17 -19.98
C ALA A 124 7.30 2.11 -18.91
N VAL A 125 7.40 0.99 -18.20
CA VAL A 125 8.46 0.75 -17.20
C VAL A 125 9.85 0.85 -17.85
N ASP A 126 10.05 0.20 -19.01
CA ASP A 126 11.33 0.15 -19.71
C ASP A 126 11.75 1.54 -20.21
N ARG A 127 10.82 2.33 -20.75
CA ARG A 127 11.07 3.71 -21.17
C ARG A 127 11.56 4.58 -20.01
N ILE A 128 10.92 4.49 -18.85
CA ILE A 128 11.32 5.28 -17.68
C ILE A 128 12.68 4.81 -17.16
N LYS A 129 12.94 3.50 -17.14
CA LYS A 129 14.24 2.93 -16.76
C LYS A 129 15.36 3.31 -17.74
N ALA A 130 15.01 3.60 -18.98
CA ALA A 130 15.93 4.16 -19.97
C ALA A 130 16.19 5.66 -19.80
N GLY A 131 15.57 6.31 -18.83
CA GLY A 131 15.78 7.74 -18.52
C GLY A 131 14.70 8.66 -19.07
N GLU A 132 13.69 8.14 -19.78
CA GLU A 132 12.57 8.96 -20.26
C GLU A 132 11.68 9.46 -19.11
N ARG A 133 10.97 10.56 -19.36
CA ARG A 133 10.03 11.17 -18.39
C ARG A 133 8.67 11.44 -19.04
N PRO A 134 7.97 10.40 -19.54
CA PRO A 134 6.69 10.57 -20.21
C PRO A 134 5.59 10.97 -19.22
N THR A 135 4.61 11.75 -19.68
CA THR A 135 3.32 11.85 -19.02
C THR A 135 2.50 10.64 -19.43
N LEU A 136 2.04 9.84 -18.45
CA LEU A 136 1.31 8.59 -18.68
C LEU A 136 -0.08 8.67 -18.07
N SER A 137 -1.08 8.29 -18.84
CA SER A 137 -2.43 8.02 -18.35
C SER A 137 -2.48 6.74 -17.49
N ALA A 138 -3.60 6.49 -16.82
CA ALA A 138 -3.81 5.26 -16.07
C ALA A 138 -3.66 4.02 -16.96
N ARG A 139 -4.23 4.05 -18.15
CA ARG A 139 -4.19 2.99 -19.18
C ARG A 139 -2.78 2.69 -19.67
N GLU A 140 -1.95 3.71 -19.83
CA GLU A 140 -0.55 3.55 -20.25
C GLU A 140 0.35 3.03 -19.13
N LYS A 141 -0.10 3.08 -17.88
CA LYS A 141 0.65 2.57 -16.73
C LYS A 141 0.29 1.13 -16.37
N HIS A 142 -1.00 0.79 -16.38
CA HIS A 142 -1.48 -0.50 -15.87
C HIS A 142 -2.57 -1.09 -16.75
N LEU A 143 -2.53 -2.42 -16.85
CA LEU A 143 -3.61 -3.27 -17.37
C LEU A 143 -4.40 -3.85 -16.20
N ARG A 144 -5.61 -4.30 -16.47
CA ARG A 144 -6.46 -5.07 -15.55
C ARG A 144 -6.73 -6.45 -16.13
N GLU A 145 -6.38 -7.50 -15.40
CA GLU A 145 -6.72 -8.88 -15.75
C GLU A 145 -7.72 -9.40 -14.71
N CYS A 146 -8.90 -9.80 -15.17
CA CYS A 146 -9.99 -10.28 -14.33
C CYS A 146 -10.26 -11.74 -14.66
N TYR A 147 -10.21 -12.60 -13.65
CA TYR A 147 -10.59 -14.01 -13.72
C TYR A 147 -11.88 -14.16 -12.95
N VAL A 148 -12.95 -14.61 -13.65
CA VAL A 148 -14.33 -14.53 -13.14
C VAL A 148 -14.97 -15.90 -13.22
N VAL A 149 -15.53 -16.36 -12.11
CA VAL A 149 -16.42 -17.53 -12.05
C VAL A 149 -17.85 -17.02 -12.11
N ALA A 150 -18.53 -17.30 -13.22
CA ALA A 150 -19.93 -16.95 -13.41
C ALA A 150 -20.86 -18.01 -12.78
N GLU A 151 -22.01 -17.59 -12.30
CA GLU A 151 -23.09 -18.51 -11.92
C GLU A 151 -23.61 -19.30 -13.14
N GLU A 152 -24.20 -20.44 -12.91
CA GLU A 152 -24.80 -21.24 -13.97
C GLU A 152 -25.91 -20.47 -14.69
N GLY A 153 -25.83 -20.39 -16.02
CA GLY A 153 -26.80 -19.65 -16.84
C GLY A 153 -26.64 -18.12 -16.84
N ALA A 154 -25.66 -17.59 -16.16
CA ALA A 154 -25.42 -16.13 -16.14
C ALA A 154 -24.99 -15.61 -17.52
N ASP A 155 -25.43 -14.38 -17.83
CA ASP A 155 -25.04 -13.67 -19.06
C ASP A 155 -23.60 -13.13 -18.93
N LYS A 156 -22.64 -13.92 -19.43
CA LYS A 156 -21.22 -13.57 -19.41
C LYS A 156 -20.92 -12.25 -20.13
N ALA A 157 -21.64 -11.95 -21.22
CA ALA A 157 -21.43 -10.70 -21.97
C ALA A 157 -21.89 -9.48 -21.16
N ALA A 158 -23.01 -9.61 -20.44
CA ALA A 158 -23.46 -8.55 -19.52
C ALA A 158 -22.50 -8.35 -18.35
N ILE A 159 -21.96 -9.44 -17.78
CA ILE A 159 -20.95 -9.36 -16.71
C ILE A 159 -19.68 -8.66 -17.21
N GLU A 160 -19.12 -9.10 -18.34
CA GLU A 160 -17.93 -8.48 -18.94
C GLU A 160 -18.15 -6.99 -19.18
N LYS A 161 -19.27 -6.64 -19.79
CA LYS A 161 -19.63 -5.23 -20.02
C LYS A 161 -19.70 -4.44 -18.71
N ALA A 162 -20.32 -4.99 -17.67
CA ALA A 162 -20.42 -4.33 -16.37
C ALA A 162 -19.05 -4.10 -15.74
N ILE A 163 -18.11 -5.05 -15.90
CA ILE A 163 -16.73 -4.90 -15.42
C ILE A 163 -16.02 -3.79 -16.17
N VAL A 164 -15.89 -3.89 -17.50
CA VAL A 164 -15.04 -2.98 -18.30
C VAL A 164 -15.55 -1.54 -18.31
N THR A 165 -16.82 -1.31 -18.00
CA THR A 165 -17.42 0.04 -17.92
C THR A 165 -17.56 0.56 -16.50
N MET A 166 -17.11 -0.19 -15.47
CA MET A 166 -17.26 0.22 -14.08
C MET A 166 -16.36 1.42 -13.78
N GLU A 167 -17.00 2.55 -13.50
CA GLU A 167 -16.33 3.80 -13.15
C GLU A 167 -15.51 3.65 -11.86
N ASN A 168 -14.40 4.36 -11.76
CA ASN A 168 -13.44 4.37 -10.65
C ASN A 168 -12.65 3.06 -10.46
N TYR A 169 -12.96 1.99 -11.19
CA TYR A 169 -12.29 0.69 -11.09
C TYR A 169 -11.62 0.24 -12.37
N PHE A 170 -12.38 0.22 -13.48
CA PHE A 170 -11.95 -0.43 -14.73
C PHE A 170 -12.07 0.45 -15.98
N ALA A 171 -13.00 1.42 -16.01
CA ALA A 171 -13.32 2.21 -17.21
C ALA A 171 -12.09 2.97 -17.79
N ASP A 172 -11.14 3.36 -16.94
CA ASP A 172 -9.93 4.08 -17.36
C ASP A 172 -8.76 3.17 -17.76
N TYR A 173 -8.97 1.84 -17.80
CA TYR A 173 -7.92 0.85 -18.06
C TYR A 173 -8.25 -0.06 -19.23
N ASP A 174 -7.21 -0.64 -19.82
CA ASP A 174 -7.37 -1.79 -20.70
C ASP A 174 -7.58 -3.03 -19.83
N THR A 175 -8.82 -3.56 -19.88
CA THR A 175 -9.30 -4.62 -19.02
C THR A 175 -9.59 -5.86 -19.81
N THR A 176 -9.01 -7.01 -19.43
CA THR A 176 -9.32 -8.32 -19.96
C THR A 176 -10.13 -9.10 -18.94
N VAL A 177 -11.23 -9.70 -19.38
CA VAL A 177 -12.08 -10.56 -18.56
C VAL A 177 -12.01 -11.99 -19.09
N THR A 178 -11.57 -12.92 -18.24
CA THR A 178 -11.48 -14.35 -18.55
C THR A 178 -12.42 -15.12 -17.62
N PHE A 179 -13.41 -15.81 -18.22
CA PHE A 179 -14.29 -16.69 -17.45
C PHE A 179 -13.64 -18.06 -17.28
N ILE A 180 -13.53 -18.48 -16.03
CA ILE A 180 -12.90 -19.74 -15.62
C ILE A 180 -13.82 -20.54 -14.69
N SER A 181 -13.48 -21.79 -14.44
CA SER A 181 -14.17 -22.61 -13.43
C SER A 181 -13.73 -22.25 -11.99
N GLU A 182 -14.50 -22.71 -11.02
CA GLU A 182 -14.17 -22.53 -9.61
C GLU A 182 -12.89 -23.30 -9.24
N GLU A 183 -12.70 -24.51 -9.81
CA GLU A 183 -11.51 -25.33 -9.63
C GLU A 183 -10.27 -24.63 -10.19
N GLU A 184 -10.37 -23.98 -11.34
CA GLU A 184 -9.29 -23.18 -11.93
C GLU A 184 -8.97 -21.98 -11.06
N LEU A 185 -9.98 -21.24 -10.54
CA LEU A 185 -9.78 -20.12 -9.67
C LEU A 185 -9.04 -20.52 -8.38
N ILE A 186 -9.42 -21.64 -7.77
CA ILE A 186 -8.79 -22.16 -6.56
C ILE A 186 -7.36 -22.66 -6.87
N ARG A 187 -7.16 -23.39 -7.95
CA ARG A 187 -5.86 -23.95 -8.31
C ARG A 187 -4.83 -22.86 -8.66
N ASP A 188 -5.22 -21.86 -9.45
CA ASP A 188 -4.29 -20.94 -10.11
C ASP A 188 -4.28 -19.54 -9.47
N HIS A 189 -5.31 -19.19 -8.69
CA HIS A 189 -5.53 -17.83 -8.18
C HIS A 189 -5.83 -17.77 -6.67
N SER A 190 -5.50 -18.80 -5.89
CA SER A 190 -5.77 -18.87 -4.45
C SER A 190 -4.84 -17.98 -3.62
N THR A 191 -3.65 -17.68 -4.12
CA THR A 191 -2.66 -16.84 -3.45
C THR A 191 -2.93 -15.34 -3.63
N MET A 192 -2.21 -14.52 -2.87
CA MET A 192 -2.32 -13.06 -2.92
C MET A 192 -0.97 -12.39 -3.22
N PRO A 193 -0.32 -12.71 -4.35
CA PRO A 193 0.91 -12.04 -4.74
C PRO A 193 0.65 -10.58 -5.04
N HIS A 194 1.63 -9.75 -4.74
CA HIS A 194 1.61 -8.34 -5.10
C HIS A 194 3.03 -7.79 -5.24
N GLY A 195 3.16 -6.48 -5.18
CA GLY A 195 4.39 -5.76 -5.26
C GLY A 195 4.30 -4.61 -6.25
N GLY A 196 5.45 -4.21 -6.74
CA GLY A 196 5.54 -3.12 -7.69
C GLY A 196 6.90 -2.44 -7.64
N GLN A 197 6.97 -1.25 -8.21
CA GLN A 197 8.20 -0.48 -8.23
C GLN A 197 7.94 1.02 -8.19
N VAL A 198 8.82 1.71 -7.48
CA VAL A 198 8.96 3.17 -7.52
C VAL A 198 10.17 3.47 -8.40
N ILE A 199 9.98 4.25 -9.44
CA ILE A 199 11.05 4.66 -10.34
C ILE A 199 11.05 6.18 -10.40
N ARG A 200 12.21 6.79 -10.23
CA ARG A 200 12.42 8.21 -10.53
C ARG A 200 13.48 8.35 -11.59
N SER A 201 13.12 8.99 -12.67
CA SER A 201 14.03 9.45 -13.71
C SER A 201 14.24 10.95 -13.58
N GLY A 202 15.46 11.41 -13.55
CA GLY A 202 15.81 12.81 -13.36
C GLY A 202 17.23 13.13 -13.80
N GLU A 203 17.60 14.38 -13.63
CA GLU A 203 18.92 14.91 -14.00
C GLU A 203 19.62 15.51 -12.77
N THR A 204 20.91 15.25 -12.65
CA THR A 204 21.76 15.87 -11.62
C THR A 204 22.52 17.09 -12.16
N SER A 205 22.71 17.17 -13.47
CA SER A 205 23.24 18.31 -14.23
C SER A 205 22.80 18.21 -15.68
N GLU A 206 23.10 19.21 -16.49
CA GLU A 206 22.85 19.19 -17.94
C GLU A 206 23.43 17.91 -18.55
N ASP A 207 22.64 17.21 -19.36
CA ASP A 207 22.99 15.95 -20.06
C ASP A 207 23.38 14.77 -19.14
N THR A 208 23.11 14.85 -17.83
CA THR A 208 23.43 13.77 -16.88
C THR A 208 22.18 13.17 -16.26
N THR A 209 21.62 12.19 -16.98
CA THR A 209 20.41 11.46 -16.53
C THR A 209 20.76 10.42 -15.48
N GLN A 210 19.93 10.35 -14.44
CA GLN A 210 19.98 9.36 -13.36
C GLN A 210 18.62 8.66 -13.21
N VAL A 211 18.66 7.39 -12.87
CA VAL A 211 17.45 6.60 -12.58
C VAL A 211 17.59 5.95 -11.22
N TYR A 212 16.71 6.32 -10.31
CA TYR A 212 16.51 5.61 -9.04
C TYR A 212 15.37 4.59 -9.21
N SER A 213 15.57 3.36 -8.78
CA SER A 213 14.54 2.33 -8.87
C SER A 213 14.52 1.49 -7.59
N PHE A 214 13.36 1.36 -6.98
CA PHE A 214 13.10 0.44 -5.88
C PHE A 214 11.99 -0.52 -6.30
N THR A 215 12.25 -1.82 -6.19
CA THR A 215 11.31 -2.89 -6.57
C THR A 215 10.98 -3.76 -5.38
N LEU A 216 9.71 -4.11 -5.25
CA LEU A 216 9.18 -5.00 -4.23
C LEU A 216 8.40 -6.14 -4.88
N SER A 217 8.71 -7.39 -4.52
CA SER A 217 8.00 -8.59 -4.94
C SER A 217 7.48 -9.31 -3.70
N LEU A 218 6.18 -9.57 -3.65
CA LEU A 218 5.49 -10.14 -2.50
C LEU A 218 4.74 -11.41 -2.91
N ASP A 219 5.03 -12.52 -2.25
CA ASP A 219 4.24 -13.75 -2.37
C ASP A 219 2.88 -13.60 -1.64
N SER A 220 2.86 -12.79 -0.58
CA SER A 220 1.68 -12.50 0.22
C SER A 220 1.64 -11.03 0.63
N ASN A 221 0.73 -10.27 0.04
CA ASN A 221 0.49 -8.87 0.39
C ASN A 221 0.17 -8.68 1.89
N PRO A 222 -0.80 -9.41 2.49
CA PRO A 222 -1.14 -9.19 3.89
C PRO A 222 -0.01 -9.55 4.87
N GLU A 223 0.79 -10.58 4.57
CA GLU A 223 1.92 -10.95 5.45
C GLU A 223 3.02 -9.89 5.44
N PHE A 224 3.34 -9.34 4.27
CA PHE A 224 4.32 -8.25 4.20
C PHE A 224 3.82 -6.97 4.89
N THR A 225 2.55 -6.64 4.73
CA THR A 225 1.92 -5.51 5.46
C THR A 225 2.02 -5.74 6.96
N GLY A 226 1.74 -6.95 7.45
CA GLY A 226 1.91 -7.33 8.86
C GLY A 226 3.36 -7.20 9.34
N SER A 227 4.34 -7.54 8.50
CA SER A 227 5.77 -7.35 8.79
C SER A 227 6.13 -5.86 8.91
N MET A 228 5.63 -5.01 8.01
CA MET A 228 5.81 -3.55 8.11
C MET A 228 5.17 -2.98 9.37
N LEU A 229 3.94 -3.38 9.69
CA LEU A 229 3.26 -2.97 10.93
C LEU A 229 4.06 -3.37 12.18
N THR A 230 4.63 -4.57 12.19
CA THR A 230 5.48 -5.05 13.29
C THR A 230 6.75 -4.22 13.44
N ALA A 231 7.42 -3.89 12.33
CA ALA A 231 8.60 -3.01 12.34
C ALA A 231 8.25 -1.60 12.83
N THR A 232 7.10 -1.09 12.39
CA THR A 232 6.59 0.23 12.81
C THR A 232 6.16 0.24 14.28
N ALA A 233 5.54 -0.83 14.79
CA ALA A 233 5.22 -0.96 16.21
C ALA A 233 6.47 -0.88 17.09
N ARG A 234 7.59 -1.51 16.66
CA ARG A 234 8.89 -1.38 17.32
C ARG A 234 9.39 0.06 17.33
N ALA A 235 9.27 0.77 16.22
CA ALA A 235 9.64 2.18 16.14
C ALA A 235 8.75 3.05 17.03
N THR A 236 7.46 2.81 17.05
CA THR A 236 6.47 3.52 17.88
C THR A 236 6.78 3.35 19.37
N ALA A 237 7.08 2.13 19.83
CA ALA A 237 7.50 1.88 21.21
C ALA A 237 8.77 2.67 21.59
N ARG A 238 9.73 2.75 20.68
CA ARG A 238 10.99 3.50 20.90
C ARG A 238 10.75 5.01 20.95
N LEU A 239 9.88 5.54 20.08
CA LEU A 239 9.48 6.95 20.12
C LEU A 239 8.77 7.28 21.44
N ALA A 240 7.82 6.45 21.85
CA ALA A 240 7.11 6.63 23.12
C ALA A 240 8.05 6.58 24.34
N ALA A 241 9.00 5.63 24.35
CA ALA A 241 10.04 5.54 25.39
C ALA A 241 10.99 6.75 25.39
N ALA A 242 11.23 7.39 24.26
CA ALA A 242 12.00 8.63 24.14
C ALA A 242 11.23 9.89 24.58
N GLY A 243 9.94 9.75 24.96
CA GLY A 243 9.12 10.87 25.40
C GLY A 243 8.32 11.56 24.28
N GLU A 244 8.38 11.03 23.05
CA GLU A 244 7.60 11.56 21.93
C GLU A 244 6.09 11.36 22.14
N ARG A 245 5.29 12.24 21.55
CA ARG A 245 3.82 12.23 21.61
C ARG A 245 3.25 12.73 20.29
N GLY A 246 1.96 12.40 20.04
CA GLY A 246 1.24 12.83 18.85
C GLY A 246 1.34 11.82 17.70
N CYS A 247 0.79 12.20 16.54
CA CYS A 247 0.77 11.37 15.36
C CYS A 247 2.06 11.52 14.54
N ARG A 248 2.43 10.43 13.88
CA ARG A 248 3.54 10.32 12.94
C ARG A 248 3.09 9.52 11.73
N THR A 249 3.82 9.67 10.64
CA THR A 249 3.79 8.79 9.49
C THR A 249 5.13 8.06 9.35
N VAL A 250 5.24 7.14 8.42
CA VAL A 250 6.52 6.48 8.10
C VAL A 250 7.62 7.47 7.68
N LEU A 251 7.23 8.68 7.23
CA LEU A 251 8.17 9.72 6.79
C LEU A 251 8.86 10.45 7.95
N ASP A 252 8.28 10.37 9.14
CA ASP A 252 8.78 11.03 10.35
C ASP A 252 9.69 10.13 11.19
N ILE A 253 9.91 8.88 10.76
CA ILE A 253 10.61 7.87 11.55
C ILE A 253 12.00 7.60 10.96
N ALA A 254 13.03 7.76 11.76
CA ALA A 254 14.40 7.42 11.37
C ALA A 254 14.52 5.90 11.11
N PRO A 255 15.17 5.47 10.00
CA PRO A 255 15.29 4.05 9.62
C PRO A 255 15.81 3.13 10.73
N ALA A 256 16.72 3.63 11.58
CA ALA A 256 17.27 2.87 12.69
C ALA A 256 16.22 2.45 13.74
N LEU A 257 15.09 3.17 13.84
CA LEU A 257 14.04 2.84 14.80
C LEU A 257 13.23 1.61 14.38
N TYR A 258 13.16 1.30 13.10
CA TYR A 258 12.48 0.09 12.60
C TYR A 258 13.28 -1.19 12.86
N ALA A 259 14.62 -1.10 12.91
CA ALA A 259 15.49 -2.26 12.89
C ALA A 259 15.40 -3.10 14.19
N PRO A 260 15.44 -4.44 14.11
CA PRO A 260 15.43 -5.32 15.29
C PRO A 260 16.79 -5.44 15.98
N ILE A 261 17.84 -4.83 15.44
CA ILE A 261 19.22 -4.86 15.94
C ILE A 261 19.63 -3.52 16.54
N SER A 262 20.74 -3.50 17.28
CA SER A 262 21.25 -2.30 17.95
C SER A 262 21.81 -1.26 16.98
N ALA A 263 21.87 0.00 17.42
CA ALA A 263 22.48 1.07 16.62
C ALA A 263 23.98 0.82 16.32
N GLY A 264 24.69 0.07 17.19
CA GLY A 264 26.06 -0.36 16.96
C GLY A 264 26.17 -1.35 15.80
N GLU A 265 25.31 -2.38 15.80
CA GLU A 265 25.24 -3.37 14.72
C GLU A 265 24.78 -2.76 13.40
N LEU A 266 23.85 -1.80 13.43
CA LEU A 266 23.43 -1.07 12.21
C LEU A 266 24.62 -0.35 11.58
N ARG A 267 25.41 0.38 12.36
CA ARG A 267 26.60 1.07 11.84
C ARG A 267 27.65 0.09 11.31
N ALA A 268 27.85 -1.02 11.99
CA ALA A 268 28.86 -2.00 11.59
C ALA A 268 28.48 -2.77 10.32
N ASN A 269 27.18 -3.00 10.09
CA ASN A 269 26.71 -3.88 9.00
C ASN A 269 26.24 -3.11 7.76
N PHE A 270 25.86 -1.83 7.89
CA PHE A 270 25.21 -1.08 6.82
C PHE A 270 25.89 0.26 6.46
N LEU A 271 26.93 0.66 7.16
CA LEU A 271 27.77 1.81 6.84
C LEU A 271 29.23 1.40 6.62
#